data_19136ac4fcddd9ccab26be58404cd6fa
#
_entry.id   19136ac4fcddd9ccab26be58404cd6fa
#
_cell.length_a   1.000
_cell.length_b   1.000
_cell.length_c   1.000
_cell.angle_alpha   90.00
_cell.angle_beta   90.00
_cell.angle_gamma   90.00
#
_symmetry.space_group_name_H-M   'P 1'
#
loop_
_entity.id
_entity.type
_entity.pdbx_description
1 polymer ?
#
loop_
_entity_poly.entity_id
_entity_poly.type
_entity_poly.pdbx_seq_one_letter_code
_entity_poly.pdbx_strand_id
1 'polypeptide(L)'
;QAAEARGQAHVPPVLRLPHYCAVCPHNTSTRVPEGSRAMAGIGCHFMAQWMDRRTETFTQMGGEGVPWTAISRFTDEKHRFVNLGDGTYFHSGHLAIRQAVAAGANITYKILVNDAVAMTGGQPIDGELTPQQITHLVYHERVARVVLVSETPQTYRDADLAPGTQLRHRDEMDTVMLELRDVPGVTVIVYDQVCAAEKRRRRKRGTLADPDQRLWINPAVCEGCGDCSVQSNCIAVEPLETGLGRKRRINQSVCNKDYSCLKGFCPSFVTLRGAALRKDRPRGGANLSSVPEPVVPRIERAWNLALAGVGGTGILTVSAILAMAAHVDGKVPMVLDMAGLAQKGGAVMSHVRISRADRPIAAPRIAAGSADLVLGADPVVADSKECILLCSPDRT
;
A
#
# COMPACT_ATOMS: atom_id res chain seq x y z
N GLN A 1 1.64 -35.44 -0.71
CA GLN A 1 0.45 -35.77 -1.52
C GLN A 1 -0.86 -35.40 -0.78
N ALA A 2 -1.11 -35.89 0.44
CA ALA A 2 -2.36 -35.57 1.17
C ALA A 2 -2.48 -34.07 1.55
N ALA A 3 -1.37 -33.39 1.89
CA ALA A 3 -1.33 -31.98 2.15
C ALA A 3 -1.51 -31.14 0.86
N GLU A 4 -0.92 -31.59 -0.24
CA GLU A 4 -1.10 -30.97 -1.57
C GLU A 4 -2.56 -31.10 -2.05
N ALA A 5 -3.17 -32.27 -1.93
CA ALA A 5 -4.56 -32.47 -2.31
C ALA A 5 -5.54 -31.56 -1.53
N ARG A 6 -5.30 -31.38 -0.22
CA ARG A 6 -6.06 -30.45 0.61
C ARG A 6 -5.87 -28.99 0.20
N GLY A 7 -4.63 -28.58 -0.03
CA GLY A 7 -4.35 -27.23 -0.47
C GLY A 7 -4.91 -26.90 -1.86
N GLN A 8 -5.01 -27.88 -2.73
CA GLN A 8 -5.63 -27.72 -4.06
C GLN A 8 -7.17 -27.62 -3.98
N ALA A 9 -7.78 -28.34 -3.05
CA ALA A 9 -9.23 -28.31 -2.85
C ALA A 9 -9.71 -27.09 -2.04
N HIS A 10 -8.82 -26.48 -1.25
CA HIS A 10 -9.18 -25.33 -0.41
C HIS A 10 -9.09 -24.02 -1.19
N VAL A 11 -10.22 -23.37 -1.35
CA VAL A 11 -10.34 -22.01 -1.91
C VAL A 11 -10.90 -21.13 -0.81
N PRO A 12 -10.08 -20.28 -0.17
CA PRO A 12 -10.57 -19.42 0.90
C PRO A 12 -11.60 -18.42 0.34
N PRO A 13 -12.72 -18.20 1.04
CA PRO A 13 -13.78 -17.31 0.58
C PRO A 13 -13.39 -15.84 0.59
N VAL A 14 -12.34 -15.51 1.32
CA VAL A 14 -11.83 -14.12 1.48
C VAL A 14 -10.31 -14.13 1.43
N LEU A 15 -9.74 -13.12 0.77
CA LEU A 15 -8.30 -12.92 0.68
C LEU A 15 -7.91 -11.56 1.28
N ARG A 16 -6.73 -11.50 1.90
CA ARG A 16 -6.11 -10.23 2.34
C ARG A 16 -5.36 -9.60 1.19
N LEU A 17 -6.08 -8.91 0.31
CA LEU A 17 -5.42 -8.13 -0.74
C LEU A 17 -4.82 -6.85 -0.15
N PRO A 18 -3.62 -6.45 -0.57
CA PRO A 18 -3.05 -5.16 -0.23
C PRO A 18 -3.95 -4.02 -0.70
N HIS A 19 -4.01 -2.93 0.07
CA HIS A 19 -4.86 -1.78 -0.21
C HIS A 19 -4.18 -0.45 0.11
N TYR A 20 -4.71 0.64 -0.43
CA TYR A 20 -4.21 1.97 -0.10
C TYR A 20 -4.48 2.32 1.37
N CYS A 21 -3.54 3.05 1.97
CA CYS A 21 -3.74 3.63 3.30
C CYS A 21 -4.93 4.59 3.31
N ALA A 22 -5.47 4.87 4.51
CA ALA A 22 -6.48 5.91 4.64
C ALA A 22 -5.96 7.24 4.07
N VAL A 23 -6.70 7.81 3.11
CA VAL A 23 -6.37 9.04 2.37
C VAL A 23 -5.01 9.03 1.66
N CYS A 24 -4.65 7.87 1.13
CA CYS A 24 -3.46 7.73 0.33
C CYS A 24 -3.51 8.66 -0.91
N PRO A 25 -2.40 9.36 -1.25
CA PRO A 25 -2.31 10.16 -2.48
C PRO A 25 -2.72 9.40 -3.74
N HIS A 26 -2.42 8.11 -3.77
CA HIS A 26 -2.73 7.25 -4.91
C HIS A 26 -4.25 7.04 -5.13
N ASN A 27 -5.09 7.37 -4.16
CA ASN A 27 -6.54 7.39 -4.38
C ASN A 27 -6.95 8.40 -5.46
N THR A 28 -6.22 9.50 -5.61
CA THR A 28 -6.40 10.49 -6.66
C THR A 28 -5.52 10.18 -7.88
N SER A 29 -4.20 10.00 -7.67
CA SER A 29 -3.23 9.94 -8.76
C SER A 29 -3.37 8.70 -9.67
N THR A 30 -3.93 7.59 -9.19
CA THR A 30 -4.08 6.36 -10.00
C THR A 30 -5.41 6.26 -10.74
N ARG A 31 -6.35 7.18 -10.52
CA ARG A 31 -7.53 7.28 -11.36
C ARG A 31 -7.12 7.63 -12.79
N VAL A 32 -7.93 7.21 -13.74
CA VAL A 32 -7.84 7.63 -15.14
C VAL A 32 -9.21 8.00 -15.65
N PRO A 33 -9.31 8.98 -16.58
CA PRO A 33 -10.58 9.36 -17.19
C PRO A 33 -11.25 8.19 -17.90
N GLU A 34 -12.55 8.31 -18.08
CA GLU A 34 -13.31 7.31 -18.82
C GLU A 34 -12.73 7.09 -20.24
N GLY A 35 -12.72 5.84 -20.69
CA GLY A 35 -12.11 5.45 -21.95
C GLY A 35 -10.58 5.36 -21.94
N SER A 36 -9.91 5.76 -20.85
CA SER A 36 -8.45 5.71 -20.74
C SER A 36 -7.99 4.47 -19.96
N ARG A 37 -6.71 4.12 -20.13
CA ARG A 37 -6.02 3.04 -19.41
C ARG A 37 -4.70 3.54 -18.84
N ALA A 38 -4.21 2.86 -17.81
CA ALA A 38 -2.90 3.11 -17.24
C ALA A 38 -2.03 1.86 -17.21
N MET A 39 -0.72 2.07 -17.16
CA MET A 39 0.28 1.04 -16.87
C MET A 39 0.77 1.24 -15.44
N ALA A 40 0.91 0.13 -14.72
CA ALA A 40 1.46 0.15 -13.37
C ALA A 40 2.99 0.25 -13.40
N GLY A 41 3.53 0.94 -12.40
CA GLY A 41 4.94 0.82 -12.03
C GLY A 41 5.07 0.08 -10.69
N ILE A 42 6.29 -0.10 -10.22
CA ILE A 42 6.58 -0.71 -8.94
C ILE A 42 6.60 0.35 -7.84
N GLY A 43 5.71 0.21 -6.88
CA GLY A 43 5.47 1.14 -5.78
C GLY A 43 4.08 0.92 -5.18
N CYS A 44 3.65 1.75 -4.22
CA CYS A 44 2.29 1.64 -3.67
C CYS A 44 1.20 1.76 -4.75
N HIS A 45 1.46 2.50 -5.81
CA HIS A 45 0.56 2.65 -6.96
C HIS A 45 0.33 1.35 -7.74
N PHE A 46 1.19 0.33 -7.60
CA PHE A 46 1.00 -1.01 -8.15
C PHE A 46 -0.35 -1.62 -7.74
N MET A 47 -0.82 -1.34 -6.53
CA MET A 47 -2.08 -1.88 -6.00
C MET A 47 -3.31 -1.45 -6.81
N ALA A 48 -3.21 -0.44 -7.68
CA ALA A 48 -4.27 -0.05 -8.60
C ALA A 48 -4.73 -1.19 -9.53
N GLN A 49 -3.87 -2.20 -9.78
CA GLN A 49 -4.20 -3.37 -10.59
C GLN A 49 -5.29 -4.26 -9.93
N TRP A 50 -5.42 -4.23 -8.60
CA TRP A 50 -6.46 -4.96 -7.88
C TRP A 50 -7.72 -4.12 -7.61
N MET A 51 -7.79 -2.94 -8.21
CA MET A 51 -8.90 -2.01 -8.09
C MET A 51 -9.51 -1.76 -9.45
N ASP A 52 -10.74 -1.28 -9.51
CA ASP A 52 -11.35 -0.82 -10.76
C ASP A 52 -10.76 0.54 -11.18
N ARG A 53 -9.49 0.52 -11.61
CA ARG A 53 -8.69 1.69 -12.01
C ARG A 53 -8.16 1.60 -13.43
N ARG A 54 -8.60 0.59 -14.19
CA ARG A 54 -8.12 0.34 -15.56
C ARG A 54 -6.59 0.42 -15.67
N THR A 55 -5.90 -0.06 -14.63
CA THR A 55 -4.45 -0.13 -14.57
C THR A 55 -4.04 -1.55 -14.88
N GLU A 56 -3.33 -1.72 -15.97
CA GLU A 56 -2.95 -3.03 -16.52
C GLU A 56 -1.45 -3.06 -16.73
N THR A 57 -0.90 -4.25 -16.78
CA THR A 57 0.52 -4.49 -17.07
C THR A 57 1.47 -3.73 -16.14
N PHE A 58 2.62 -4.30 -15.92
CA PHE A 58 3.70 -3.67 -15.15
C PHE A 58 5.04 -4.14 -15.72
N THR A 59 6.08 -3.37 -15.41
CA THR A 59 7.47 -3.70 -15.71
C THR A 59 8.32 -3.62 -14.44
N GLN A 60 9.59 -3.96 -14.55
CA GLN A 60 10.58 -3.65 -13.52
C GLN A 60 10.72 -2.13 -13.33
N MET A 61 11.24 -1.71 -12.18
CA MET A 61 11.55 -0.31 -11.89
C MET A 61 12.49 0.26 -12.96
N GLY A 62 12.09 1.40 -13.53
CA GLY A 62 12.81 2.07 -14.64
C GLY A 62 12.37 1.66 -16.03
N GLY A 63 11.51 0.64 -16.17
CA GLY A 63 10.92 0.23 -17.46
C GLY A 63 9.48 0.68 -17.65
N GLU A 64 8.94 1.50 -16.73
CA GLU A 64 7.56 1.95 -16.77
C GLU A 64 7.24 2.68 -18.07
N GLY A 65 6.19 2.26 -18.74
CA GLY A 65 5.76 2.84 -20.02
C GLY A 65 6.52 2.35 -21.27
N VAL A 66 7.71 1.76 -21.12
CA VAL A 66 8.52 1.29 -22.27
C VAL A 66 7.75 0.31 -23.16
N PRO A 67 6.99 -0.67 -22.67
CA PRO A 67 6.21 -1.56 -23.54
C PRO A 67 5.22 -0.81 -24.42
N TRP A 68 4.66 0.32 -23.96
CA TRP A 68 3.73 1.11 -24.75
C TRP A 68 4.37 1.69 -26.00
N THR A 69 5.65 2.07 -25.95
CA THR A 69 6.36 2.61 -27.11
C THR A 69 6.43 1.64 -28.30
N ALA A 70 6.38 0.33 -28.02
CA ALA A 70 6.27 -0.72 -29.02
C ALA A 70 4.81 -1.06 -29.36
N ILE A 71 3.98 -1.33 -28.35
CA ILE A 71 2.59 -1.80 -28.49
C ILE A 71 1.73 -0.76 -29.21
N SER A 72 1.95 0.53 -28.96
CA SER A 72 1.18 1.63 -29.57
C SER A 72 1.15 1.60 -31.11
N ARG A 73 2.11 0.95 -31.74
CA ARG A 73 2.19 0.79 -33.19
C ARG A 73 1.30 -0.33 -33.75
N PHE A 74 0.77 -1.17 -32.87
CA PHE A 74 0.00 -2.38 -33.21
C PHE A 74 -1.42 -2.36 -32.63
N THR A 75 -1.89 -1.21 -32.16
CA THR A 75 -3.21 -1.04 -31.56
C THR A 75 -3.87 0.25 -32.05
N ASP A 76 -5.20 0.29 -32.02
CA ASP A 76 -5.98 1.51 -32.28
C ASP A 76 -6.05 2.46 -31.09
N GLU A 77 -5.60 2.01 -29.91
CA GLU A 77 -5.51 2.84 -28.71
C GLU A 77 -4.51 3.96 -28.91
N LYS A 78 -4.93 5.20 -28.66
CA LYS A 78 -4.13 6.38 -29.03
C LYS A 78 -3.19 6.87 -27.92
N HIS A 79 -3.48 6.53 -26.65
CA HIS A 79 -2.76 7.09 -25.52
C HIS A 79 -2.83 6.18 -24.29
N ARG A 80 -1.80 6.17 -23.45
CA ARG A 80 -1.79 5.56 -22.11
C ARG A 80 -1.21 6.45 -21.05
N PHE A 81 -1.73 6.31 -19.83
CA PHE A 81 -1.10 6.86 -18.63
C PHE A 81 -0.12 5.85 -18.03
N VAL A 82 0.90 6.35 -17.34
CA VAL A 82 1.89 5.53 -16.65
C VAL A 82 2.12 6.07 -15.25
N ASN A 83 2.04 5.21 -14.23
CA ASN A 83 2.37 5.58 -12.87
C ASN A 83 3.85 5.28 -12.60
N LEU A 84 4.60 6.29 -12.14
CA LEU A 84 6.02 6.23 -11.87
C LEU A 84 6.33 6.85 -10.51
N GLY A 85 6.94 6.12 -9.59
CA GLY A 85 7.34 6.66 -8.28
C GLY A 85 8.54 7.59 -8.39
N ASP A 86 8.65 8.55 -7.47
CA ASP A 86 9.74 9.52 -7.38
C ASP A 86 11.12 8.86 -7.22
N GLY A 87 11.25 7.88 -6.34
CA GLY A 87 12.49 7.12 -6.18
C GLY A 87 12.88 6.35 -7.44
N THR A 88 11.92 5.74 -8.14
CA THR A 88 12.17 5.09 -9.43
C THR A 88 12.56 6.10 -10.50
N TYR A 89 11.87 7.25 -10.55
CA TYR A 89 12.23 8.33 -11.47
C TYR A 89 13.70 8.75 -11.28
N PHE A 90 14.12 8.95 -10.03
CA PHE A 90 15.49 9.36 -9.72
C PHE A 90 16.53 8.36 -10.23
N HIS A 91 16.39 7.07 -9.90
CA HIS A 91 17.45 6.11 -10.22
C HIS A 91 17.45 5.66 -11.70
N SER A 92 16.29 5.56 -12.36
CA SER A 92 16.23 4.96 -13.72
C SER A 92 15.00 5.36 -14.55
N GLY A 93 13.89 5.78 -13.94
CA GLY A 93 12.63 6.06 -14.65
C GLY A 93 12.73 7.20 -15.67
N HIS A 94 13.66 8.12 -15.48
CA HIS A 94 13.94 9.19 -16.47
C HIS A 94 14.39 8.62 -17.83
N LEU A 95 15.06 7.46 -17.85
CA LEU A 95 15.46 6.79 -19.10
C LEU A 95 14.24 6.29 -19.89
N ALA A 96 13.20 5.82 -19.20
CA ALA A 96 11.94 5.42 -19.86
C ALA A 96 11.24 6.63 -20.52
N ILE A 97 11.24 7.79 -19.87
CA ILE A 97 10.69 9.03 -20.43
C ILE A 97 11.48 9.45 -21.68
N ARG A 98 12.81 9.45 -21.59
CA ARG A 98 13.71 9.76 -22.72
C ARG A 98 13.46 8.83 -23.90
N GLN A 99 13.32 7.54 -23.64
CA GLN A 99 13.03 6.53 -24.65
C GLN A 99 11.66 6.75 -25.31
N ALA A 100 10.63 7.12 -24.51
CA ALA A 100 9.30 7.41 -25.02
C ALA A 100 9.30 8.66 -25.93
N VAL A 101 10.06 9.71 -25.57
CA VAL A 101 10.25 10.89 -26.40
C VAL A 101 10.92 10.52 -27.73
N ALA A 102 12.01 9.74 -27.68
CA ALA A 102 12.72 9.29 -28.88
C ALA A 102 11.84 8.43 -29.80
N ALA A 103 10.91 7.66 -29.23
CA ALA A 103 9.97 6.83 -29.98
C ALA A 103 8.76 7.61 -30.53
N GLY A 104 8.55 8.85 -30.13
CA GLY A 104 7.38 9.67 -30.51
C GLY A 104 6.07 9.09 -29.97
N ALA A 105 6.09 8.44 -28.80
CA ALA A 105 4.92 7.79 -28.23
C ALA A 105 3.95 8.81 -27.61
N ASN A 106 2.63 8.60 -27.80
CA ASN A 106 1.60 9.35 -27.08
C ASN A 106 1.38 8.71 -25.71
N ILE A 107 1.91 9.33 -24.67
CA ILE A 107 1.94 8.79 -23.31
C ILE A 107 2.02 9.90 -22.28
N THR A 108 1.30 9.75 -21.18
CA THR A 108 1.42 10.66 -20.03
C THR A 108 2.05 9.92 -18.85
N TYR A 109 3.23 10.33 -18.45
CA TYR A 109 3.85 9.87 -17.21
C TYR A 109 3.32 10.66 -16.02
N LYS A 110 2.88 9.95 -14.98
CA LYS A 110 2.54 10.53 -13.69
C LYS A 110 3.67 10.21 -12.72
N ILE A 111 4.55 11.20 -12.46
CA ILE A 111 5.63 11.09 -11.49
C ILE A 111 5.04 11.40 -10.11
N LEU A 112 4.99 10.40 -9.25
CA LEU A 112 4.27 10.43 -7.97
C LEU A 112 5.25 10.78 -6.85
N VAL A 113 5.36 12.07 -6.56
CA VAL A 113 6.25 12.61 -5.51
C VAL A 113 5.55 12.55 -4.17
N ASN A 114 6.12 11.82 -3.20
CA ASN A 114 5.47 11.60 -1.91
C ASN A 114 6.40 11.61 -0.70
N ASP A 115 7.63 12.06 -0.84
CA ASP A 115 8.67 12.23 0.18
C ASP A 115 9.08 10.94 0.91
N ALA A 116 8.84 9.77 0.36
CA ALA A 116 9.21 8.55 1.05
C ALA A 116 9.22 7.32 0.14
N VAL A 117 10.10 6.36 0.41
CA VAL A 117 9.99 4.99 -0.10
C VAL A 117 8.87 4.30 0.69
N ALA A 118 7.62 4.62 0.32
CA ALA A 118 6.43 4.35 1.13
C ALA A 118 6.08 2.86 1.24
N MET A 119 6.44 2.04 0.25
CA MET A 119 6.11 0.62 0.22
C MET A 119 6.86 -0.18 1.28
N THR A 120 8.10 0.19 1.56
CA THR A 120 9.00 -0.56 2.45
C THR A 120 9.11 0.03 3.86
N GLY A 121 8.34 1.07 4.19
CA GLY A 121 8.27 1.60 5.54
C GLY A 121 8.52 3.11 5.67
N GLY A 122 8.73 3.82 4.55
CA GLY A 122 8.90 5.27 4.54
C GLY A 122 10.33 5.70 4.83
N GLN A 123 11.29 4.99 4.28
CA GLN A 123 12.68 5.42 4.25
C GLN A 123 12.82 6.70 3.40
N PRO A 124 13.83 7.55 3.66
CA PRO A 124 14.18 8.63 2.74
C PRO A 124 14.50 8.07 1.34
N ILE A 125 14.30 8.90 0.32
CA ILE A 125 14.69 8.59 -1.05
C ILE A 125 16.18 8.93 -1.19
N ASP A 126 16.97 8.00 -1.72
CA ASP A 126 18.34 8.29 -2.12
C ASP A 126 18.32 9.28 -3.30
N GLY A 127 19.03 10.41 -3.19
CA GLY A 127 19.03 11.45 -4.22
C GLY A 127 17.69 12.16 -4.36
N GLU A 128 17.20 12.72 -3.29
CA GLU A 128 15.94 13.47 -3.21
C GLU A 128 15.90 14.62 -4.24
N LEU A 129 14.87 14.58 -5.09
CA LEU A 129 14.56 15.65 -6.05
C LEU A 129 13.30 16.37 -5.62
N THR A 130 13.33 17.70 -5.63
CA THR A 130 12.12 18.50 -5.41
C THR A 130 11.20 18.45 -6.63
N PRO A 131 9.88 18.67 -6.48
CA PRO A 131 8.97 18.78 -7.61
C PRO A 131 9.41 19.81 -8.65
N GLN A 132 9.98 20.95 -8.22
CA GLN A 132 10.51 21.97 -9.11
C GLN A 132 11.66 21.43 -9.96
N GLN A 133 12.65 20.78 -9.34
CA GLN A 133 13.76 20.16 -10.07
C GLN A 133 13.28 19.13 -11.08
N ILE A 134 12.27 18.32 -10.72
CA ILE A 134 11.68 17.33 -11.62
C ILE A 134 11.07 18.03 -12.84
N THR A 135 10.36 19.16 -12.67
CA THR A 135 9.80 19.90 -13.81
C THR A 135 10.89 20.34 -14.79
N HIS A 136 12.02 20.84 -14.31
CA HIS A 136 13.16 21.23 -15.15
C HIS A 136 13.80 20.02 -15.85
N LEU A 137 14.00 18.90 -15.14
CA LEU A 137 14.59 17.70 -15.72
C LEU A 137 13.76 17.16 -16.88
N VAL A 138 12.43 17.01 -16.70
CA VAL A 138 11.55 16.51 -17.77
C VAL A 138 11.39 17.51 -18.91
N TYR A 139 11.47 18.81 -18.62
CA TYR A 139 11.49 19.85 -19.66
C TYR A 139 12.72 19.69 -20.57
N HIS A 140 13.89 19.43 -20.01
CA HIS A 140 15.12 19.19 -20.77
C HIS A 140 15.09 17.86 -21.55
N GLU A 141 14.27 16.88 -21.13
CA GLU A 141 13.99 15.70 -21.94
C GLU A 141 13.07 15.98 -23.15
N ARG A 142 12.63 17.23 -23.34
CA ARG A 142 11.77 17.69 -24.43
C ARG A 142 10.39 17.03 -24.45
N VAL A 143 9.81 16.83 -23.30
CA VAL A 143 8.40 16.41 -23.22
C VAL A 143 7.48 17.53 -23.76
N ALA A 144 6.36 17.16 -24.35
CA ALA A 144 5.46 18.11 -25.02
C ALA A 144 4.77 19.06 -24.03
N ARG A 145 4.48 18.61 -22.80
CA ARG A 145 3.83 19.42 -21.76
C ARG A 145 4.13 18.89 -20.36
N VAL A 146 4.31 19.82 -19.40
CA VAL A 146 4.51 19.52 -17.99
C VAL A 146 3.42 20.20 -17.17
N VAL A 147 2.82 19.46 -16.23
CA VAL A 147 1.86 19.99 -15.26
C VAL A 147 2.29 19.56 -13.86
N LEU A 148 2.46 20.51 -12.96
CA LEU A 148 2.65 20.24 -11.52
C LEU A 148 1.28 20.26 -10.84
N VAL A 149 0.90 19.13 -10.25
CA VAL A 149 -0.36 18.99 -9.51
C VAL A 149 -0.02 18.77 -8.04
N SER A 150 -0.52 19.66 -7.16
CA SER A 150 -0.22 19.60 -5.73
C SER A 150 -1.48 19.74 -4.86
N GLU A 151 -1.40 19.23 -3.63
CA GLU A 151 -2.39 19.48 -2.57
C GLU A 151 -2.34 20.95 -2.09
N THR A 152 -1.19 21.61 -2.26
CA THR A 152 -0.91 22.97 -1.79
C THR A 152 -0.22 23.80 -2.88
N PRO A 153 -0.86 24.06 -4.03
CA PRO A 153 -0.22 24.76 -5.15
C PRO A 153 0.30 26.14 -4.76
N GLN A 154 -0.32 26.81 -3.81
CA GLN A 154 0.10 28.13 -3.30
C GLN A 154 1.49 28.17 -2.66
N THR A 155 2.11 27.01 -2.40
CA THR A 155 3.48 26.93 -1.88
C THR A 155 4.54 27.02 -2.96
N TYR A 156 4.15 26.94 -4.23
CA TYR A 156 5.03 27.04 -5.39
C TYR A 156 4.99 28.43 -6.02
N ARG A 157 6.12 28.88 -6.53
CA ARG A 157 6.23 30.10 -7.33
C ARG A 157 6.51 29.70 -8.77
N ASP A 158 5.82 30.30 -9.72
CA ASP A 158 5.99 30.01 -11.15
C ASP A 158 7.43 30.19 -11.62
N ALA A 159 8.16 31.16 -11.03
CA ALA A 159 9.56 31.41 -11.34
C ALA A 159 10.52 30.25 -10.98
N ASP A 160 10.10 29.38 -10.09
CA ASP A 160 10.90 28.21 -9.66
C ASP A 160 10.59 26.96 -10.51
N LEU A 161 9.64 27.04 -11.43
CA LEU A 161 9.21 25.94 -12.29
C LEU A 161 9.82 26.06 -13.69
N ALA A 162 9.90 24.94 -14.40
CA ALA A 162 10.34 24.95 -15.79
C ALA A 162 9.42 25.79 -16.67
N PRO A 163 9.94 26.45 -17.72
CA PRO A 163 9.13 27.28 -18.61
C PRO A 163 7.92 26.52 -19.18
N GLY A 164 6.74 27.16 -19.11
CA GLY A 164 5.50 26.57 -19.60
C GLY A 164 4.86 25.49 -18.70
N THR A 165 5.44 25.20 -17.54
CA THR A 165 4.83 24.32 -16.54
C THR A 165 3.56 24.95 -16.00
N GLN A 166 2.45 24.23 -16.03
CA GLN A 166 1.21 24.64 -15.41
C GLN A 166 1.12 24.14 -13.98
N LEU A 167 0.66 25.00 -13.06
CA LEU A 167 0.42 24.65 -11.66
C LEU A 167 -1.07 24.46 -11.43
N ARG A 168 -1.48 23.31 -10.89
CA ARG A 168 -2.87 22.91 -10.67
C ARG A 168 -3.09 22.33 -9.28
N HIS A 169 -4.31 22.46 -8.76
CA HIS A 169 -4.71 21.79 -7.53
C HIS A 169 -5.03 20.30 -7.77
N ARG A 170 -4.78 19.43 -6.79
CA ARG A 170 -5.02 17.98 -6.91
C ARG A 170 -6.47 17.61 -7.27
N ASP A 171 -7.44 18.48 -6.97
CA ASP A 171 -8.84 18.24 -7.28
C ASP A 171 -9.15 18.44 -8.78
N GLU A 172 -8.24 19.05 -9.53
CA GLU A 172 -8.32 19.19 -10.98
C GLU A 172 -7.66 18.01 -11.73
N MET A 173 -7.20 16.98 -11.02
CA MET A 173 -6.41 15.89 -11.62
C MET A 173 -7.12 15.22 -12.80
N ASP A 174 -8.43 15.04 -12.75
CA ASP A 174 -9.19 14.43 -13.86
C ASP A 174 -9.21 15.35 -15.08
N THR A 175 -9.44 16.64 -14.88
CA THR A 175 -9.37 17.67 -15.96
C THR A 175 -7.99 17.71 -16.58
N VAL A 176 -6.93 17.72 -15.77
CA VAL A 176 -5.54 17.71 -16.25
C VAL A 176 -5.26 16.47 -17.11
N MET A 177 -5.71 15.31 -16.67
CA MET A 177 -5.54 14.07 -17.42
C MET A 177 -6.30 14.09 -18.75
N LEU A 178 -7.52 14.62 -18.79
CA LEU A 178 -8.27 14.81 -20.03
C LEU A 178 -7.55 15.75 -21.01
N GLU A 179 -7.04 16.89 -20.52
CA GLU A 179 -6.27 17.83 -21.33
C GLU A 179 -5.00 17.19 -21.91
N LEU A 180 -4.25 16.42 -21.09
CA LEU A 180 -2.97 15.84 -21.53
C LEU A 180 -3.13 14.61 -22.42
N ARG A 181 -4.24 13.88 -22.31
CA ARG A 181 -4.53 12.72 -23.16
C ARG A 181 -4.53 13.06 -24.63
N ASP A 182 -4.99 14.26 -24.96
CA ASP A 182 -5.18 14.71 -26.35
C ASP A 182 -3.95 15.48 -26.88
N VAL A 183 -2.92 15.67 -26.07
CA VAL A 183 -1.65 16.30 -26.49
C VAL A 183 -0.75 15.27 -27.17
N PRO A 184 -0.36 15.45 -28.44
CA PRO A 184 0.55 14.53 -29.11
C PRO A 184 1.93 14.49 -28.44
N GLY A 185 2.51 13.29 -28.34
CA GLY A 185 3.83 13.07 -27.78
C GLY A 185 3.79 12.73 -26.28
N VAL A 186 4.92 12.89 -25.63
CA VAL A 186 5.09 12.58 -24.21
C VAL A 186 4.69 13.78 -23.37
N THR A 187 3.80 13.56 -22.41
CA THR A 187 3.43 14.57 -21.41
C THR A 187 3.74 14.07 -20.00
N VAL A 188 3.91 15.00 -19.05
CA VAL A 188 4.27 14.64 -17.67
C VAL A 188 3.38 15.39 -16.67
N ILE A 189 2.84 14.65 -15.72
CA ILE A 189 2.25 15.17 -14.50
C ILE A 189 3.24 14.90 -13.37
N VAL A 190 3.74 15.95 -12.74
CA VAL A 190 4.44 15.86 -11.47
C VAL A 190 3.39 15.98 -10.37
N TYR A 191 3.06 14.87 -9.72
CA TYR A 191 2.01 14.84 -8.70
C TYR A 191 2.64 14.87 -7.32
N ASP A 192 2.54 16.02 -6.65
CA ASP A 192 3.09 16.25 -5.33
C ASP A 192 2.03 16.13 -4.24
N GLN A 193 2.18 15.10 -3.42
CA GLN A 193 1.40 14.92 -2.20
C GLN A 193 2.09 13.97 -1.24
N VAL A 194 2.40 14.43 -0.04
CA VAL A 194 3.09 13.65 0.99
C VAL A 194 2.35 12.33 1.29
N CYS A 195 3.10 11.23 1.42
CA CYS A 195 2.57 9.92 1.78
C CYS A 195 1.70 9.98 3.06
N ALA A 196 0.50 9.39 3.00
CA ALA A 196 -0.45 9.38 4.12
C ALA A 196 0.12 8.74 5.40
N ALA A 197 0.92 7.68 5.26
CA ALA A 197 1.59 7.05 6.39
C ALA A 197 2.67 7.96 7.00
N GLU A 198 3.38 8.71 6.15
CA GLU A 198 4.38 9.67 6.59
C GLU A 198 3.74 10.90 7.25
N LYS A 199 2.67 11.47 6.69
CA LYS A 199 1.86 12.51 7.36
C LYS A 199 1.48 12.09 8.78
N ARG A 200 1.02 10.85 8.95
CA ARG A 200 0.65 10.32 10.27
C ARG A 200 1.83 10.21 11.23
N ARG A 201 3.00 9.76 10.75
CA ARG A 201 4.23 9.71 11.56
C ARG A 201 4.70 11.10 11.95
N ARG A 202 4.73 12.05 11.01
CA ARG A 202 5.12 13.45 11.26
C ARG A 202 4.19 14.12 12.29
N ARG A 203 2.87 13.91 12.19
CA ARG A 203 1.89 14.38 13.19
C ARG A 203 2.14 13.76 14.58
N LYS A 204 2.37 12.44 14.63
CA LYS A 204 2.68 11.76 15.89
C LYS A 204 3.97 12.24 16.55
N ARG A 205 4.96 12.66 15.75
CA ARG A 205 6.24 13.22 16.20
C ARG A 205 6.16 14.74 16.48
N GLY A 206 5.05 15.39 16.19
CA GLY A 206 4.89 16.84 16.36
C GLY A 206 5.57 17.68 15.28
N THR A 207 6.10 17.08 14.22
CA THR A 207 6.78 17.78 13.10
C THR A 207 5.82 18.20 11.98
N LEU A 208 4.55 17.82 12.05
CA LEU A 208 3.48 18.27 11.18
C LEU A 208 2.24 18.57 12.03
N ALA A 209 1.59 19.71 11.76
CA ALA A 209 0.37 20.10 12.45
C ALA A 209 -0.74 19.04 12.28
N ASP A 210 -1.36 18.65 13.38
CA ASP A 210 -2.52 17.77 13.36
C ASP A 210 -3.81 18.62 13.33
N PRO A 211 -4.63 18.53 12.27
CA PRO A 211 -5.85 19.33 12.18
C PRO A 211 -6.78 19.12 13.39
N ASP A 212 -7.30 20.20 13.96
CA ASP A 212 -8.21 20.19 15.10
C ASP A 212 -9.63 19.69 14.75
N GLN A 213 -9.85 19.35 13.51
CA GLN A 213 -11.15 18.91 13.00
C GLN A 213 -11.19 17.39 12.86
N ARG A 214 -12.30 16.80 13.31
CA ARG A 214 -12.66 15.39 13.05
C ARG A 214 -14.03 15.32 12.40
N LEU A 215 -14.23 14.31 11.60
CA LEU A 215 -15.52 14.02 10.98
C LEU A 215 -16.18 12.84 11.67
N TRP A 216 -17.46 12.95 11.87
CA TRP A 216 -18.32 11.88 12.35
C TRP A 216 -19.53 11.75 11.41
N ILE A 217 -19.97 10.51 11.15
CA ILE A 217 -21.17 10.25 10.37
C ILE A 217 -22.28 9.90 11.35
N ASN A 218 -23.36 10.67 11.33
CA ASN A 218 -24.54 10.38 12.15
C ASN A 218 -25.30 9.17 11.55
N PRO A 219 -25.32 8.01 12.22
CA PRO A 219 -25.98 6.83 11.69
C PRO A 219 -27.50 6.95 11.59
N ALA A 220 -28.12 7.86 12.36
CA ALA A 220 -29.55 8.12 12.25
C ALA A 220 -29.94 8.88 10.97
N VAL A 221 -29.00 9.63 10.37
CA VAL A 221 -29.20 10.38 9.11
C VAL A 221 -28.58 9.64 7.91
N CYS A 222 -27.59 8.81 8.14
CA CYS A 222 -26.90 8.08 7.07
C CYS A 222 -27.83 7.07 6.40
N GLU A 223 -27.99 7.15 5.08
CA GLU A 223 -28.77 6.18 4.30
C GLU A 223 -27.97 4.97 3.84
N GLY A 224 -26.66 4.92 4.09
CA GLY A 224 -25.80 3.81 3.69
C GLY A 224 -25.47 3.76 2.20
N CYS A 225 -25.73 4.80 1.43
CA CYS A 225 -25.52 4.86 -0.03
C CYS A 225 -24.08 4.60 -0.47
N GLY A 226 -23.08 4.85 0.39
CA GLY A 226 -21.66 4.58 0.10
C GLY A 226 -20.94 5.68 -0.68
N ASP A 227 -21.58 6.78 -1.06
CA ASP A 227 -20.96 7.86 -1.85
C ASP A 227 -19.67 8.37 -1.22
N CYS A 228 -19.62 8.55 0.10
CA CYS A 228 -18.41 8.95 0.82
C CYS A 228 -17.21 8.00 0.58
N SER A 229 -17.46 6.71 0.36
CA SER A 229 -16.44 5.73 0.00
C SER A 229 -16.02 5.86 -1.47
N VAL A 230 -16.98 6.14 -2.37
CA VAL A 230 -16.70 6.37 -3.80
C VAL A 230 -15.84 7.63 -3.97
N GLN A 231 -16.17 8.72 -3.27
CA GLN A 231 -15.44 9.98 -3.34
C GLN A 231 -13.99 9.84 -2.83
N SER A 232 -13.80 9.17 -1.70
CA SER A 232 -12.51 9.12 -1.02
C SER A 232 -11.69 7.86 -1.29
N ASN A 233 -12.33 6.75 -1.64
CA ASN A 233 -11.73 5.40 -1.63
C ASN A 233 -10.92 5.13 -0.34
N CYS A 234 -11.47 5.55 0.80
CA CYS A 234 -10.76 5.58 2.08
C CYS A 234 -11.19 4.44 2.99
N ILE A 235 -10.24 3.61 3.40
CA ILE A 235 -10.48 2.49 4.34
C ILE A 235 -10.93 2.92 5.74
N ALA A 236 -10.79 4.21 6.10
CA ALA A 236 -11.32 4.72 7.36
C ALA A 236 -12.85 4.89 7.33
N VAL A 237 -13.47 4.87 6.15
CA VAL A 237 -14.93 4.85 6.01
C VAL A 237 -15.38 3.40 6.01
N GLU A 238 -15.91 2.96 7.15
CA GLU A 238 -16.28 1.57 7.40
C GLU A 238 -17.80 1.37 7.37
N PRO A 239 -18.29 0.17 7.03
CA PRO A 239 -19.68 -0.19 7.27
C PRO A 239 -19.99 -0.23 8.78
N LEU A 240 -21.22 0.12 9.13
CA LEU A 240 -21.79 0.01 10.46
C LEU A 240 -23.14 -0.69 10.36
N GLU A 241 -23.24 -1.90 10.89
CA GLU A 241 -24.50 -2.61 10.95
C GLU A 241 -25.38 -2.01 12.08
N THR A 242 -26.62 -1.70 11.74
CA THR A 242 -27.60 -1.14 12.67
C THR A 242 -28.96 -1.83 12.51
N GLY A 243 -29.86 -1.67 13.48
CA GLY A 243 -31.24 -2.15 13.34
C GLY A 243 -32.02 -1.54 12.15
N LEU A 244 -31.53 -0.43 11.58
CA LEU A 244 -32.08 0.24 10.42
C LEU A 244 -31.24 -0.03 9.13
N GLY A 245 -30.54 -1.15 9.08
CA GLY A 245 -29.69 -1.57 7.96
C GLY A 245 -28.25 -1.06 8.07
N ARG A 246 -27.49 -1.34 7.01
CA ARG A 246 -26.07 -1.02 6.95
C ARG A 246 -25.85 0.47 6.70
N LYS A 247 -25.20 1.14 7.63
CA LYS A 247 -24.79 2.54 7.60
C LYS A 247 -23.28 2.68 7.37
N ARG A 248 -22.73 3.89 7.49
CA ARG A 248 -21.31 4.17 7.43
C ARG A 248 -20.84 4.83 8.73
N ARG A 249 -19.59 4.59 9.09
CA ARG A 249 -18.90 5.29 10.18
C ARG A 249 -17.47 5.63 9.76
N ILE A 250 -16.86 6.58 10.46
CA ILE A 250 -15.43 6.87 10.30
C ILE A 250 -14.66 6.22 11.46
N ASN A 251 -13.76 5.32 11.13
CA ASN A 251 -12.80 4.80 12.10
C ASN A 251 -11.79 5.89 12.45
N GLN A 252 -11.96 6.50 13.60
CA GLN A 252 -11.16 7.64 14.06
C GLN A 252 -9.71 7.28 14.32
N SER A 253 -9.41 6.01 14.61
CA SER A 253 -8.04 5.53 14.83
C SER A 253 -7.25 5.41 13.54
N VAL A 254 -7.94 5.19 12.41
CA VAL A 254 -7.34 5.01 11.08
C VAL A 254 -7.41 6.32 10.27
N CYS A 255 -8.41 7.17 10.53
CA CYS A 255 -8.63 8.42 9.82
C CYS A 255 -7.39 9.33 9.85
N ASN A 256 -6.99 9.82 8.69
CA ASN A 256 -5.81 10.67 8.50
C ASN A 256 -6.17 12.13 8.14
N LYS A 257 -7.42 12.52 8.34
CA LYS A 257 -7.91 13.91 8.29
C LYS A 257 -7.60 14.64 6.96
N ASP A 258 -7.92 14.01 5.83
CA ASP A 258 -7.82 14.59 4.49
C ASP A 258 -9.14 15.18 4.00
N TYR A 259 -10.23 14.77 4.62
CA TYR A 259 -11.59 15.25 4.36
C TYR A 259 -12.14 14.97 2.95
N SER A 260 -11.45 14.21 2.12
CA SER A 260 -11.92 13.86 0.76
C SER A 260 -13.27 13.12 0.75
N CYS A 261 -13.66 12.49 1.86
CA CYS A 261 -14.97 11.89 2.02
C CYS A 261 -16.13 12.91 2.07
N LEU A 262 -15.85 14.21 2.21
CA LEU A 262 -16.83 15.29 2.15
C LEU A 262 -17.12 15.82 0.73
N LYS A 263 -16.39 15.35 -0.30
CA LYS A 263 -16.52 15.86 -1.68
C LYS A 263 -17.91 15.62 -2.29
N GLY A 264 -18.66 14.63 -1.78
CA GLY A 264 -20.07 14.45 -2.10
C GLY A 264 -20.99 15.29 -1.22
N PHE A 265 -22.22 15.51 -1.67
CA PHE A 265 -23.27 16.12 -0.85
C PHE A 265 -23.88 15.08 0.09
N CYS A 266 -23.58 15.16 1.40
CA CYS A 266 -24.11 14.24 2.37
C CYS A 266 -24.46 14.93 3.70
N PRO A 267 -25.74 14.98 4.10
CA PRO A 267 -26.18 15.66 5.32
C PRO A 267 -25.83 14.92 6.62
N SER A 268 -25.35 13.68 6.54
CA SER A 268 -25.04 12.88 7.72
C SER A 268 -23.66 13.18 8.34
N PHE A 269 -22.82 13.97 7.66
CA PHE A 269 -21.53 14.36 8.21
C PHE A 269 -21.66 15.45 9.26
N VAL A 270 -20.97 15.23 10.38
CA VAL A 270 -20.83 16.20 11.48
C VAL A 270 -19.35 16.49 11.68
N THR A 271 -19.02 17.77 11.75
CA THR A 271 -17.68 18.25 12.06
C THR A 271 -17.53 18.47 13.56
N LEU A 272 -16.54 17.82 14.18
CA LEU A 272 -16.18 17.97 15.58
C LEU A 272 -14.87 18.74 15.67
N ARG A 273 -14.84 19.84 16.39
CA ARG A 273 -13.62 20.64 16.67
C ARG A 273 -13.18 20.42 18.11
N GLY A 274 -11.88 20.43 18.37
CA GLY A 274 -11.30 20.20 19.70
C GLY A 274 -11.50 18.78 20.25
N ALA A 275 -12.03 17.86 19.42
CA ALA A 275 -12.31 16.50 19.86
C ALA A 275 -11.05 15.63 19.86
N ALA A 276 -10.81 14.93 20.97
CA ALA A 276 -9.73 13.95 21.11
C ALA A 276 -10.28 12.52 21.21
N LEU A 277 -9.51 11.54 20.78
CA LEU A 277 -9.86 10.14 20.98
C LEU A 277 -9.81 9.80 22.45
N ARG A 278 -10.88 9.17 22.96
CA ARG A 278 -10.86 8.60 24.29
C ARG A 278 -9.87 7.42 24.30
N LYS A 279 -8.86 7.50 25.14
CA LYS A 279 -7.95 6.38 25.39
C LYS A 279 -8.65 5.41 26.34
N ASP A 280 -8.89 4.19 25.88
CA ASP A 280 -9.32 3.14 26.80
C ASP A 280 -8.20 2.90 27.81
N ARG A 281 -8.59 2.80 29.08
CA ARG A 281 -7.64 2.34 30.10
C ARG A 281 -7.25 0.91 29.75
N PRO A 282 -5.96 0.53 29.85
CA PRO A 282 -5.57 -0.86 29.70
C PRO A 282 -6.45 -1.71 30.62
N ARG A 283 -7.19 -2.64 30.05
CA ARG A 283 -7.82 -3.69 30.89
C ARG A 283 -6.68 -4.38 31.60
N GLY A 284 -6.79 -4.54 32.93
CA GLY A 284 -5.78 -5.22 33.73
C GLY A 284 -5.38 -6.52 33.03
N GLY A 285 -4.08 -6.83 33.03
CA GLY A 285 -3.56 -8.04 32.40
C GLY A 285 -4.32 -9.28 32.91
N ALA A 286 -4.52 -10.25 32.03
CA ALA A 286 -5.09 -11.53 32.42
C ALA A 286 -4.24 -12.11 33.56
N ASN A 287 -4.88 -12.61 34.60
CA ASN A 287 -4.17 -13.32 35.64
C ASN A 287 -3.68 -14.67 35.11
N LEU A 288 -2.38 -14.73 34.80
CA LEU A 288 -1.75 -15.93 34.25
C LEU A 288 -1.28 -16.92 35.30
N SER A 289 -1.44 -16.63 36.60
CA SER A 289 -0.97 -17.50 37.69
C SER A 289 -1.70 -18.85 37.74
N SER A 290 -2.86 -19.00 37.12
CA SER A 290 -3.61 -20.24 37.01
C SER A 290 -3.29 -21.09 35.77
N VAL A 291 -2.42 -20.57 34.86
CA VAL A 291 -2.02 -21.32 33.66
C VAL A 291 -0.95 -22.34 34.06
N PRO A 292 -1.16 -23.64 33.80
CA PRO A 292 -0.16 -24.65 34.16
C PRO A 292 1.11 -24.45 33.32
N GLU A 293 2.26 -24.80 33.90
CA GLU A 293 3.53 -24.81 33.19
C GLU A 293 3.45 -25.74 31.97
N PRO A 294 3.90 -25.28 30.80
CA PRO A 294 3.83 -26.12 29.61
C PRO A 294 4.87 -27.25 29.64
N VAL A 295 4.49 -28.40 29.11
CA VAL A 295 5.44 -29.49 28.87
C VAL A 295 6.26 -29.11 27.62
N VAL A 296 7.53 -28.78 27.83
CA VAL A 296 8.43 -28.39 26.74
C VAL A 296 8.91 -29.65 25.98
N PRO A 297 8.56 -29.82 24.69
CA PRO A 297 9.00 -30.98 23.91
C PRO A 297 10.52 -30.92 23.64
N ARG A 298 11.18 -32.09 23.63
CA ARG A 298 12.58 -32.18 23.22
C ARG A 298 12.70 -31.94 21.71
N ILE A 299 13.63 -31.10 21.30
CA ILE A 299 13.92 -30.84 19.91
C ILE A 299 14.84 -31.95 19.36
N GLU A 300 14.26 -32.99 18.79
CA GLU A 300 15.01 -34.09 18.16
C GLU A 300 15.31 -33.84 16.68
N ARG A 301 14.50 -33.01 16.05
CA ARG A 301 14.59 -32.53 14.67
C ARG A 301 14.29 -31.03 14.63
N ALA A 302 14.47 -30.39 13.48
CA ALA A 302 14.05 -29.00 13.36
C ALA A 302 12.57 -28.85 13.70
N TRP A 303 12.27 -28.01 14.70
CA TRP A 303 10.90 -27.62 15.08
C TRP A 303 10.48 -26.42 14.22
N ASN A 304 9.30 -26.50 13.63
CA ASN A 304 8.87 -25.59 12.58
C ASN A 304 7.59 -24.84 13.01
N LEU A 305 7.71 -23.54 13.14
CA LEU A 305 6.63 -22.62 13.43
C LEU A 305 6.31 -21.77 12.19
N ALA A 306 5.06 -21.81 11.74
CA ALA A 306 4.54 -20.89 10.76
C ALA A 306 3.74 -19.78 11.46
N LEU A 307 4.11 -18.54 11.21
CA LEU A 307 3.38 -17.35 11.66
C LEU A 307 2.61 -16.79 10.47
N ALA A 308 1.30 -16.59 10.61
CA ALA A 308 0.44 -16.06 9.57
C ALA A 308 -0.34 -14.84 10.07
N GLY A 309 -0.32 -13.73 9.32
CA GLY A 309 -1.02 -12.53 9.73
C GLY A 309 -1.02 -11.43 8.69
N VAL A 310 -1.50 -10.26 9.09
CA VAL A 310 -1.62 -9.08 8.21
C VAL A 310 -0.38 -8.22 8.31
N GLY A 311 0.07 -7.68 7.20
CA GLY A 311 1.20 -6.77 7.13
C GLY A 311 1.00 -5.50 7.97
N GLY A 312 2.07 -5.08 8.63
CA GLY A 312 2.06 -3.93 9.54
C GLY A 312 1.57 -4.25 10.97
N THR A 313 1.18 -5.49 11.28
CA THR A 313 0.71 -5.90 12.62
C THR A 313 1.81 -6.49 13.53
N GLY A 314 3.04 -6.55 13.02
CA GLY A 314 4.20 -6.97 13.82
C GLY A 314 4.58 -8.44 13.69
N ILE A 315 4.04 -9.20 12.73
CA ILE A 315 4.37 -10.62 12.50
C ILE A 315 5.88 -10.85 12.41
N LEU A 316 6.57 -10.03 11.59
CA LEU A 316 8.03 -10.12 11.44
C LEU A 316 8.79 -9.80 12.73
N THR A 317 8.25 -8.92 13.55
CA THR A 317 8.84 -8.61 14.87
C THR A 317 8.71 -9.81 15.81
N VAL A 318 7.55 -10.48 15.79
CA VAL A 318 7.31 -11.68 16.59
C VAL A 318 8.27 -12.80 16.18
N SER A 319 8.43 -13.03 14.87
CA SER A 319 9.37 -14.04 14.36
C SER A 319 10.83 -13.75 14.76
N ALA A 320 11.25 -12.49 14.67
CA ALA A 320 12.58 -12.07 15.08
C ALA A 320 12.83 -12.26 16.59
N ILE A 321 11.84 -11.92 17.43
CA ILE A 321 11.93 -12.12 18.88
C ILE A 321 12.04 -13.60 19.21
N LEU A 322 11.22 -14.46 18.59
CA LEU A 322 11.27 -15.90 18.82
C LEU A 322 12.58 -16.52 18.38
N ALA A 323 13.11 -16.09 17.23
CA ALA A 323 14.41 -16.51 16.74
C ALA A 323 15.53 -16.07 17.69
N MET A 324 15.51 -14.82 18.16
CA MET A 324 16.49 -14.32 19.11
C MET A 324 16.43 -15.08 20.44
N ALA A 325 15.22 -15.35 20.95
CA ALA A 325 15.02 -16.14 22.17
C ALA A 325 15.61 -17.56 22.02
N ALA A 326 15.37 -18.22 20.88
CA ALA A 326 15.94 -19.52 20.59
C ALA A 326 17.47 -19.49 20.51
N HIS A 327 18.05 -18.41 19.93
CA HIS A 327 19.49 -18.21 19.89
C HIS A 327 20.11 -18.03 21.28
N VAL A 328 19.51 -17.20 22.11
CA VAL A 328 19.96 -16.97 23.50
C VAL A 328 19.89 -18.28 24.32
N ASP A 329 18.91 -19.14 24.01
CA ASP A 329 18.74 -20.47 24.63
C ASP A 329 19.66 -21.55 24.02
N GLY A 330 20.70 -21.16 23.28
CA GLY A 330 21.71 -22.05 22.71
C GLY A 330 21.24 -22.90 21.54
N LYS A 331 20.10 -22.55 20.92
CA LYS A 331 19.55 -23.22 19.72
C LYS A 331 19.94 -22.48 18.45
N VAL A 332 19.79 -23.12 17.31
CA VAL A 332 20.03 -22.51 15.99
C VAL A 332 18.68 -22.19 15.34
N PRO A 333 18.30 -20.91 15.31
CA PRO A 333 17.12 -20.48 14.59
C PRO A 333 17.44 -20.21 13.12
N MET A 334 16.44 -20.40 12.25
CA MET A 334 16.44 -19.95 10.86
C MET A 334 15.09 -19.35 10.54
N VAL A 335 15.06 -18.14 10.00
CA VAL A 335 13.84 -17.41 9.68
C VAL A 335 13.76 -17.12 8.19
N LEU A 336 12.57 -17.28 7.63
CA LEU A 336 12.22 -16.84 6.29
C LEU A 336 10.93 -16.02 6.35
N ASP A 337 11.05 -14.73 6.13
CA ASP A 337 9.93 -13.81 6.06
C ASP A 337 9.43 -13.66 4.63
N MET A 338 8.15 -13.91 4.43
CA MET A 338 7.45 -13.76 3.15
C MET A 338 6.52 -12.54 3.28
N ALA A 339 7.07 -11.39 2.95
CA ALA A 339 6.46 -10.09 3.26
C ALA A 339 6.16 -9.26 1.99
N GLY A 340 5.60 -9.79 0.96
CA GLY A 340 5.25 -9.10 -0.29
C GLY A 340 4.87 -7.60 -0.12
N LEU A 341 3.62 -7.21 -0.33
CA LEU A 341 3.11 -5.86 -0.08
C LEU A 341 2.59 -5.69 1.37
N ALA A 342 3.31 -6.23 2.33
CA ALA A 342 2.95 -6.35 3.73
C ALA A 342 2.52 -5.03 4.39
N GLN A 343 3.23 -3.94 4.13
CA GLN A 343 2.94 -2.62 4.71
C GLN A 343 1.54 -2.07 4.36
N LYS A 344 0.82 -2.70 3.43
CA LYS A 344 -0.47 -2.26 2.91
C LYS A 344 -1.62 -3.22 3.26
N GLY A 345 -1.49 -3.95 4.35
CA GLY A 345 -2.54 -4.85 4.84
C GLY A 345 -2.65 -6.17 4.07
N GLY A 346 -1.67 -6.49 3.22
CA GLY A 346 -1.56 -7.79 2.56
C GLY A 346 -1.16 -8.90 3.51
N ALA A 347 -1.34 -10.15 3.08
CA ALA A 347 -0.94 -11.32 3.82
C ALA A 347 0.58 -11.37 4.05
N VAL A 348 0.98 -11.77 5.24
CA VAL A 348 2.37 -11.99 5.64
C VAL A 348 2.49 -13.35 6.28
N MET A 349 3.51 -14.09 5.90
CA MET A 349 3.89 -15.33 6.55
C MET A 349 5.36 -15.29 6.95
N SER A 350 5.67 -15.85 8.11
CA SER A 350 7.05 -16.08 8.55
C SER A 350 7.23 -17.54 8.93
N HIS A 351 8.29 -18.14 8.41
CA HIS A 351 8.72 -19.50 8.76
C HIS A 351 9.85 -19.38 9.77
N VAL A 352 9.63 -19.83 10.99
CA VAL A 352 10.65 -19.91 12.03
C VAL A 352 10.97 -21.38 12.26
N ARG A 353 12.22 -21.77 12.01
CA ARG A 353 12.72 -23.10 12.21
C ARG A 353 13.77 -23.09 13.32
N ILE A 354 13.64 -23.96 14.30
CA ILE A 354 14.54 -24.01 15.45
C ILE A 354 15.12 -25.40 15.56
N SER A 355 16.43 -25.50 15.67
CA SER A 355 17.16 -26.77 15.80
C SER A 355 18.21 -26.71 16.90
N ARG A 356 18.73 -27.86 17.28
CA ARG A 356 19.91 -27.96 18.14
C ARG A 356 21.18 -27.56 17.37
N ALA A 357 22.19 -27.11 18.08
CA ALA A 357 23.46 -26.69 17.49
C ALA A 357 24.17 -27.81 16.71
N ASP A 358 23.99 -29.06 17.14
CA ASP A 358 24.58 -30.25 16.49
C ASP A 358 23.79 -30.74 15.25
N ARG A 359 22.68 -30.09 14.92
CA ARG A 359 21.81 -30.44 13.77
C ARG A 359 21.42 -29.22 12.96
N PRO A 360 22.26 -28.75 12.04
CA PRO A 360 21.99 -27.54 11.28
C PRO A 360 20.78 -27.68 10.36
N ILE A 361 20.08 -26.59 10.14
CA ILE A 361 18.92 -26.50 9.28
C ILE A 361 19.40 -26.23 7.85
N ALA A 362 19.08 -27.12 6.92
CA ALA A 362 19.55 -27.03 5.52
C ALA A 362 18.75 -26.02 4.67
N ALA A 363 17.50 -25.70 5.04
CA ALA A 363 16.65 -24.79 4.28
C ALA A 363 15.76 -23.95 5.21
N PRO A 364 15.55 -22.65 4.92
CA PRO A 364 14.73 -21.79 5.77
C PRO A 364 13.22 -22.06 5.60
N ARG A 365 12.77 -22.56 4.45
CA ARG A 365 11.36 -22.81 4.17
C ARG A 365 10.88 -24.08 4.83
N ILE A 366 9.72 -24.02 5.47
CA ILE A 366 9.00 -25.20 5.99
C ILE A 366 8.38 -25.93 4.80
N ALA A 367 8.61 -27.21 4.70
CA ALA A 367 8.02 -28.06 3.67
C ALA A 367 6.53 -28.29 3.91
N ALA A 368 5.78 -28.67 2.87
CA ALA A 368 4.38 -29.04 2.98
C ALA A 368 4.16 -30.14 4.03
N GLY A 369 3.14 -30.00 4.86
CA GLY A 369 2.81 -30.92 5.93
C GLY A 369 3.86 -31.03 7.05
N SER A 370 4.72 -30.02 7.21
CA SER A 370 5.84 -30.09 8.14
C SER A 370 5.87 -29.04 9.24
N ALA A 371 4.83 -28.21 9.38
CA ALA A 371 4.68 -27.32 10.52
C ALA A 371 4.36 -28.11 11.80
N ASP A 372 5.05 -27.79 12.88
CA ASP A 372 4.73 -28.30 14.23
C ASP A 372 3.73 -27.41 14.94
N LEU A 373 3.70 -26.13 14.59
CA LEU A 373 2.74 -25.12 15.09
C LEU A 373 2.44 -24.11 14.01
N VAL A 374 1.18 -23.72 13.90
CA VAL A 374 0.73 -22.54 13.14
C VAL A 374 0.16 -21.53 14.10
N LEU A 375 0.75 -20.33 14.14
CA LEU A 375 0.27 -19.21 14.91
C LEU A 375 -0.43 -18.21 13.98
N GLY A 376 -1.75 -18.31 13.90
CA GLY A 376 -2.59 -17.43 13.08
C GLY A 376 -2.99 -16.16 13.83
N ALA A 377 -2.30 -15.05 13.58
CA ALA A 377 -2.67 -13.74 14.09
C ALA A 377 -3.79 -13.06 13.26
N ASP A 378 -4.12 -13.62 12.11
CA ASP A 378 -5.27 -13.26 11.28
C ASP A 378 -5.90 -14.54 10.73
N PRO A 379 -7.20 -14.76 10.95
CA PRO A 379 -7.85 -15.99 10.54
C PRO A 379 -7.91 -16.14 9.00
N VAL A 380 -8.02 -15.06 8.26
CA VAL A 380 -8.07 -15.10 6.79
C VAL A 380 -6.73 -15.53 6.19
N VAL A 381 -5.61 -15.03 6.76
CA VAL A 381 -4.27 -15.45 6.32
C VAL A 381 -3.96 -16.87 6.78
N ALA A 382 -4.39 -17.25 7.98
CA ALA A 382 -4.20 -18.61 8.48
C ALA A 382 -4.98 -19.66 7.66
N ASP A 383 -6.12 -19.26 7.07
CA ASP A 383 -6.95 -20.09 6.18
C ASP A 383 -6.47 -20.06 4.71
N SER A 384 -5.38 -19.35 4.40
CA SER A 384 -4.84 -19.34 3.04
C SER A 384 -4.28 -20.70 2.60
N LYS A 385 -4.34 -20.95 1.29
CA LYS A 385 -3.77 -22.18 0.70
C LYS A 385 -2.32 -22.40 1.12
N GLU A 386 -1.52 -21.34 1.13
CA GLU A 386 -0.11 -21.36 1.50
C GLU A 386 0.10 -21.80 2.95
N CYS A 387 -0.77 -21.37 3.86
CA CYS A 387 -0.71 -21.74 5.27
C CYS A 387 -1.21 -23.16 5.51
N ILE A 388 -2.37 -23.51 4.94
CA ILE A 388 -2.97 -24.84 5.07
C ILE A 388 -2.06 -25.96 4.54
N LEU A 389 -1.32 -25.68 3.46
CA LEU A 389 -0.36 -26.63 2.89
C LEU A 389 0.77 -27.02 3.88
N LEU A 390 1.09 -26.18 4.85
CA LEU A 390 2.11 -26.47 5.86
C LEU A 390 1.62 -27.42 6.94
N CYS A 391 0.30 -27.53 7.12
CA CYS A 391 -0.33 -28.31 8.18
C CYS A 391 -0.37 -29.81 7.84
N SER A 392 -0.29 -30.63 8.90
CA SER A 392 -0.50 -32.07 8.84
C SER A 392 -1.35 -32.52 10.03
N PRO A 393 -2.32 -33.45 9.87
CA PRO A 393 -3.13 -33.95 10.97
C PRO A 393 -2.32 -34.59 12.10
N ASP A 394 -1.17 -35.15 11.74
CA ASP A 394 -0.35 -35.94 12.67
C ASP A 394 0.74 -35.10 13.34
N ARG A 395 0.86 -33.80 13.00
CA ARG A 395 1.99 -32.99 13.42
C ARG A 395 1.62 -31.58 13.89
N THR A 396 0.67 -30.91 13.22
CA THR A 396 0.34 -29.49 13.48
C THR A 396 -0.76 -29.34 14.52
#